data_28491315bfcbbc92c636f2323cb0a7d4
#
_entry.id   28491315bfcbbc92c636f2323cb0a7d4
#
_cell.length_a   1.000
_cell.length_b   1.000
_cell.length_c   1.000
_cell.angle_alpha   90.00
_cell.angle_beta   90.00
_cell.angle_gamma   90.00
#
_symmetry.space_group_name_H-M   'P 1'
#
loop_
_entity.id
_entity.type
_entity.pdbx_description
1 polymer ?
#
loop_
_entity_poly.entity_id
_entity_poly.type
_entity_poly.pdbx_seq_one_letter_code
_entity_poly.pdbx_strand_id
1 'polypeptide(L)'
;MSLNKGRLTAVLLAALTLACVAADAAPKTTAYVLPNPVLVLSGTEPYQAGGKSFVRYKYLVFNSSEYPDSLFAAAPNLPPCGKNTKSSRTWVDIYDQSGKRLYGFCALGKASDLNELWFALEEGVVPPSWVYIELTDRTDSTKYKSNLAETSL
;
A
#
# COMPACT_ATOMS: atom_id res chain seq x y z
N MET A 1 -47.92 26.14 82.75
CA MET A 1 -48.20 25.89 81.33
C MET A 1 -47.11 26.55 80.52
N SER A 2 -46.15 25.77 80.02
CA SER A 2 -45.15 26.28 79.05
C SER A 2 -44.67 25.08 78.26
N LEU A 3 -44.95 25.12 76.97
CA LEU A 3 -44.51 24.11 75.97
C LEU A 3 -43.04 24.38 75.60
N ASN A 4 -42.25 23.36 75.78
CA ASN A 4 -40.83 23.35 75.34
C ASN A 4 -40.75 22.73 73.95
N LYS A 5 -40.39 23.54 72.97
CA LYS A 5 -40.19 23.12 71.57
C LYS A 5 -38.78 22.59 71.42
N GLY A 6 -38.66 21.27 71.32
CA GLY A 6 -37.42 20.62 70.93
C GLY A 6 -37.11 20.82 69.44
N ARG A 7 -35.96 21.43 69.12
CA ARG A 7 -35.42 21.53 67.76
C ARG A 7 -34.67 20.23 67.43
N LEU A 8 -35.20 19.46 66.49
CA LEU A 8 -34.45 18.38 65.84
C LEU A 8 -33.52 18.98 64.80
N THR A 9 -32.21 18.85 64.99
CA THR A 9 -31.20 19.18 64.00
C THR A 9 -30.92 17.96 63.18
N ALA A 10 -31.36 17.93 61.94
CA ALA A 10 -31.04 16.88 60.98
C ALA A 10 -29.64 17.13 60.41
N VAL A 11 -28.72 16.22 60.71
CA VAL A 11 -27.38 16.22 60.09
C VAL A 11 -27.47 15.44 58.78
N LEU A 12 -27.36 16.18 57.65
CA LEU A 12 -27.26 15.57 56.34
C LEU A 12 -25.80 15.14 56.11
N LEU A 13 -25.51 13.84 56.13
CA LEU A 13 -24.27 13.25 55.65
C LEU A 13 -24.33 13.20 54.12
N ALA A 14 -23.63 14.04 53.44
CA ALA A 14 -23.43 13.97 51.99
C ALA A 14 -22.27 12.96 51.72
N ALA A 15 -22.64 11.77 51.29
CA ALA A 15 -21.68 10.79 50.82
C ALA A 15 -21.23 11.19 49.38
N LEU A 16 -19.98 11.68 49.27
CA LEU A 16 -19.35 11.97 47.99
C LEU A 16 -18.82 10.64 47.41
N THR A 17 -19.58 10.03 46.50
CA THR A 17 -19.08 8.87 45.71
C THR A 17 -18.19 9.36 44.60
N LEU A 18 -16.87 9.18 44.77
CA LEU A 18 -15.85 9.40 43.74
C LEU A 18 -15.98 8.29 42.68
N ALA A 19 -16.68 8.56 41.56
CA ALA A 19 -16.70 7.66 40.43
C ALA A 19 -15.32 7.74 39.72
N CYS A 20 -14.46 6.75 39.96
CA CYS A 20 -13.28 6.53 39.11
C CYS A 20 -13.73 6.16 37.71
N VAL A 21 -13.74 7.11 36.78
CA VAL A 21 -13.87 6.84 35.36
C VAL A 21 -12.54 6.21 34.93
N ALA A 22 -12.51 4.88 34.79
CA ALA A 22 -11.44 4.21 34.09
C ALA A 22 -11.48 4.67 32.63
N ALA A 23 -10.54 5.52 32.23
CA ALA A 23 -10.35 5.85 30.84
C ALA A 23 -9.83 4.56 30.15
N ASP A 24 -10.71 3.87 29.45
CA ASP A 24 -10.33 2.80 28.52
C ASP A 24 -9.35 3.43 27.50
N ALA A 25 -8.06 3.16 27.69
CA ALA A 25 -7.06 3.48 26.69
C ALA A 25 -7.39 2.64 25.44
N ALA A 26 -7.95 3.29 24.43
CA ALA A 26 -8.16 2.66 23.13
C ALA A 26 -6.87 1.96 22.70
N PRO A 27 -6.92 0.71 22.21
CA PRO A 27 -5.74 0.00 21.78
C PRO A 27 -5.05 0.86 20.71
N LYS A 28 -3.79 1.23 20.94
CA LYS A 28 -2.95 1.87 19.94
C LYS A 28 -2.85 0.90 18.77
N THR A 29 -3.62 1.11 17.73
CA THR A 29 -3.47 0.40 16.47
C THR A 29 -2.08 0.77 15.96
N THR A 30 -1.11 -0.10 16.17
CA THR A 30 0.21 0.01 15.53
C THR A 30 -0.07 -0.03 14.04
N ALA A 31 0.11 1.09 13.35
CA ALA A 31 0.00 1.14 11.90
C ALA A 31 0.98 0.09 11.36
N TYR A 32 0.46 -0.96 10.74
CA TYR A 32 1.28 -1.98 10.10
C TYR A 32 1.99 -1.32 8.91
N VAL A 33 3.31 -1.17 9.04
CA VAL A 33 4.14 -0.64 7.96
C VAL A 33 4.41 -1.79 6.99
N LEU A 34 3.92 -1.68 5.76
CA LEU A 34 4.19 -2.66 4.72
C LEU A 34 5.69 -2.68 4.37
N PRO A 35 6.26 -3.85 4.09
CA PRO A 35 7.66 -3.95 3.69
C PRO A 35 7.87 -3.34 2.30
N ASN A 36 9.13 -3.05 1.97
CA ASN A 36 9.50 -2.72 0.60
C ASN A 36 9.42 -3.98 -0.29
N PRO A 37 9.04 -3.84 -1.57
CA PRO A 37 9.01 -4.98 -2.49
C PRO A 37 10.40 -5.56 -2.71
N VAL A 38 10.50 -6.88 -2.79
CA VAL A 38 11.73 -7.59 -3.19
C VAL A 38 11.58 -8.03 -4.64
N LEU A 39 12.11 -7.22 -5.56
CA LEU A 39 12.03 -7.45 -6.99
C LEU A 39 13.07 -8.46 -7.46
N VAL A 40 12.65 -9.41 -8.29
CA VAL A 40 13.50 -10.46 -8.85
C VAL A 40 13.18 -10.65 -10.33
N LEU A 41 14.21 -10.72 -11.18
CA LEU A 41 14.05 -11.09 -12.59
C LEU A 41 13.63 -12.57 -12.67
N SER A 42 12.48 -12.84 -13.30
CA SER A 42 11.96 -14.20 -13.49
C SER A 42 12.31 -14.79 -14.86
N GLY A 43 12.73 -13.96 -15.81
CA GLY A 43 13.17 -14.37 -17.13
C GLY A 43 12.98 -13.33 -18.20
N THR A 44 13.41 -13.69 -19.40
CA THR A 44 13.20 -12.90 -20.62
C THR A 44 12.55 -13.75 -21.69
N GLU A 45 11.76 -13.14 -22.56
CA GLU A 45 11.12 -13.84 -23.68
C GLU A 45 10.98 -12.92 -24.90
N PRO A 46 11.03 -13.47 -26.13
CA PRO A 46 10.67 -12.74 -27.34
C PRO A 46 9.20 -12.26 -27.27
N TYR A 47 8.93 -11.06 -27.77
CA TYR A 47 7.59 -10.49 -27.80
C TYR A 47 7.38 -9.74 -29.11
N GLN A 48 6.23 -9.94 -29.74
CA GLN A 48 5.85 -9.27 -30.98
C GLN A 48 4.67 -8.34 -30.74
N ALA A 49 4.78 -7.10 -31.19
CA ALA A 49 3.69 -6.14 -31.12
C ALA A 49 3.79 -5.14 -32.29
N GLY A 50 2.66 -4.89 -32.96
CA GLY A 50 2.59 -3.91 -34.04
C GLY A 50 3.57 -4.15 -35.18
N GLY A 51 3.90 -5.42 -35.49
CA GLY A 51 4.86 -5.79 -36.54
C GLY A 51 6.32 -5.58 -36.17
N LYS A 52 6.63 -5.27 -34.92
CA LYS A 52 7.98 -5.12 -34.39
C LYS A 52 8.33 -6.20 -33.38
N SER A 53 9.63 -6.54 -33.34
CA SER A 53 10.19 -7.49 -32.38
C SER A 53 10.69 -6.78 -31.14
N PHE A 54 10.43 -7.38 -29.99
CA PHE A 54 10.84 -6.89 -28.67
C PHE A 54 11.39 -8.02 -27.84
N VAL A 55 12.15 -7.68 -26.79
CA VAL A 55 12.50 -8.56 -25.69
C VAL A 55 11.69 -8.11 -24.47
N ARG A 56 10.90 -9.00 -23.90
CA ARG A 56 10.14 -8.77 -22.66
C ARG A 56 10.97 -9.25 -21.48
N TYR A 57 11.18 -8.37 -20.49
CA TYR A 57 11.84 -8.63 -19.22
C TYR A 57 10.78 -8.83 -18.15
N LYS A 58 10.72 -10.03 -17.58
CA LYS A 58 9.66 -10.43 -16.64
C LYS A 58 10.21 -10.42 -15.21
N TYR A 59 9.43 -9.90 -14.30
CA TYR A 59 9.78 -9.77 -12.90
C TYR A 59 8.67 -10.28 -12.00
N LEU A 60 9.05 -10.70 -10.81
CA LEU A 60 8.13 -11.00 -9.72
C LEU A 60 8.56 -10.24 -8.45
N VAL A 61 7.62 -9.98 -7.57
CA VAL A 61 7.87 -9.49 -6.22
C VAL A 61 7.85 -10.68 -5.28
N PHE A 62 9.03 -11.09 -4.80
CA PHE A 62 9.22 -12.30 -4.00
C PHE A 62 8.35 -12.32 -2.74
N ASN A 63 8.19 -11.16 -2.10
CA ASN A 63 7.35 -10.99 -0.91
C ASN A 63 5.95 -10.44 -1.23
N SER A 64 5.40 -10.72 -2.41
CA SER A 64 4.07 -10.25 -2.82
C SER A 64 2.95 -10.67 -1.86
N SER A 65 3.09 -11.84 -1.19
CA SER A 65 2.12 -12.33 -0.20
C SER A 65 2.05 -11.53 1.10
N GLU A 66 3.01 -10.63 1.34
CA GLU A 66 3.00 -9.74 2.50
C GLU A 66 2.11 -8.49 2.29
N TYR A 67 1.63 -8.28 1.06
CA TYR A 67 0.73 -7.18 0.74
C TYR A 67 -0.72 -7.63 0.78
N PRO A 68 -1.61 -6.85 1.43
CA PRO A 68 -3.05 -7.18 1.43
C PRO A 68 -3.66 -6.89 0.05
N ASP A 69 -4.57 -7.73 -0.41
CA ASP A 69 -5.30 -7.52 -1.68
C ASP A 69 -6.06 -6.18 -1.70
N SER A 70 -6.47 -5.68 -0.54
CA SER A 70 -7.13 -4.37 -0.41
C SER A 70 -6.28 -3.20 -0.91
N LEU A 71 -4.95 -3.35 -0.96
CA LEU A 71 -4.05 -2.35 -1.54
C LEU A 71 -4.23 -2.24 -3.07
N PHE A 72 -4.68 -3.32 -3.71
CA PHE A 72 -4.88 -3.41 -5.17
C PHE A 72 -6.36 -3.34 -5.57
N ALA A 73 -7.23 -3.11 -4.61
CA ALA A 73 -8.67 -3.03 -4.86
C ALA A 73 -9.02 -1.89 -5.83
N ALA A 74 -10.17 -2.03 -6.50
CA ALA A 74 -10.73 -0.96 -7.28
C ALA A 74 -10.99 0.28 -6.41
N ALA A 75 -10.62 1.45 -6.93
CA ALA A 75 -10.78 2.73 -6.25
C ALA A 75 -11.59 3.68 -7.13
N PRO A 76 -12.93 3.55 -7.18
CA PRO A 76 -13.79 4.29 -8.11
C PRO A 76 -13.75 5.81 -7.90
N ASN A 77 -13.34 6.25 -6.70
CA ASN A 77 -13.21 7.68 -6.38
C ASN A 77 -11.88 8.29 -6.86
N LEU A 78 -10.96 7.46 -7.38
CA LEU A 78 -9.71 7.94 -7.95
C LEU A 78 -9.85 8.06 -9.48
N PRO A 79 -9.12 8.99 -10.10
CA PRO A 79 -9.11 9.10 -11.55
C PRO A 79 -8.70 7.78 -12.22
N PRO A 80 -9.23 7.43 -13.39
CA PRO A 80 -8.75 6.29 -14.18
C PRO A 80 -7.26 6.36 -14.44
N CYS A 81 -6.61 5.22 -14.55
CA CYS A 81 -5.20 5.14 -14.82
C CYS A 81 -4.94 5.10 -16.34
N GLY A 82 -4.41 6.16 -16.89
CA GLY A 82 -4.06 6.23 -18.31
C GLY A 82 -5.25 5.92 -19.23
N LYS A 83 -5.07 4.97 -20.17
CA LYS A 83 -6.12 4.50 -21.09
C LYS A 83 -7.02 3.42 -20.47
N ASN A 84 -6.73 2.95 -19.27
CA ASN A 84 -7.51 1.93 -18.60
C ASN A 84 -8.71 2.58 -17.90
N THR A 85 -9.89 2.03 -18.14
CA THR A 85 -11.13 2.48 -17.47
C THR A 85 -11.25 2.00 -16.03
N LYS A 86 -10.41 1.05 -15.60
CA LYS A 86 -10.37 0.55 -14.23
C LYS A 86 -9.46 1.43 -13.39
N SER A 87 -9.99 2.04 -12.33
CA SER A 87 -9.18 2.72 -11.34
C SER A 87 -8.73 1.73 -10.27
N SER A 88 -7.41 1.57 -10.11
CA SER A 88 -6.81 0.82 -9.03
C SER A 88 -6.30 1.76 -7.94
N ARG A 89 -6.33 1.31 -6.70
CA ARG A 89 -5.74 2.03 -5.56
C ARG A 89 -4.24 2.17 -5.72
N THR A 90 -3.55 1.14 -6.22
CA THR A 90 -2.09 1.15 -6.30
C THR A 90 -1.60 1.27 -7.74
N TRP A 91 -0.60 2.12 -7.92
CA TRP A 91 0.24 2.19 -9.10
C TRP A 91 1.54 1.43 -8.89
N VAL A 92 2.01 0.76 -9.97
CA VAL A 92 3.35 0.16 -10.00
C VAL A 92 4.09 0.75 -11.18
N ASP A 93 5.16 1.48 -10.91
CA ASP A 93 6.06 2.00 -11.93
C ASP A 93 7.37 1.24 -11.92
N ILE A 94 7.91 0.94 -13.10
CA ILE A 94 9.25 0.35 -13.30
C ILE A 94 10.17 1.46 -13.76
N TYR A 95 11.31 1.60 -13.07
CA TYR A 95 12.35 2.59 -13.37
C TYR A 95 13.69 1.89 -13.64
N ASP A 96 14.54 2.50 -14.44
CA ASP A 96 15.95 2.13 -14.51
C ASP A 96 16.74 2.69 -13.31
N GLN A 97 18.00 2.31 -13.19
CA GLN A 97 18.88 2.76 -12.11
C GLN A 97 19.09 4.30 -12.07
N SER A 98 18.84 5.00 -13.17
CA SER A 98 18.92 6.47 -13.23
C SER A 98 17.67 7.18 -12.77
N GLY A 99 16.58 6.42 -12.52
CA GLY A 99 15.27 6.94 -12.17
C GLY A 99 14.41 7.30 -13.38
N LYS A 100 14.79 6.91 -14.60
CA LYS A 100 13.94 7.05 -15.77
C LYS A 100 12.85 5.97 -15.75
N ARG A 101 11.59 6.41 -15.84
CA ARG A 101 10.44 5.50 -15.91
C ARG A 101 10.44 4.74 -17.24
N LEU A 102 10.41 3.41 -17.16
CA LEU A 102 10.35 2.51 -18.30
C LEU A 102 8.91 2.10 -18.62
N TYR A 103 8.14 1.75 -17.59
CA TYR A 103 6.77 1.28 -17.74
C TYR A 103 5.95 1.55 -16.46
N GLY A 104 4.64 1.36 -16.53
CA GLY A 104 3.76 1.47 -15.37
C GLY A 104 2.49 0.66 -15.53
N PHE A 105 2.06 0.09 -14.42
CA PHE A 105 0.83 -0.70 -14.29
C PHE A 105 -0.14 0.01 -13.35
N CYS A 106 -1.40 0.06 -13.73
CA CYS A 106 -2.40 0.74 -12.92
C CYS A 106 -3.72 -0.03 -12.81
N ALA A 107 -3.70 -1.32 -13.04
CA ALA A 107 -4.91 -2.14 -12.99
C ALA A 107 -4.64 -3.50 -12.35
N LEU A 108 -3.74 -3.54 -11.39
CA LEU A 108 -3.58 -4.71 -10.53
C LEU A 108 -4.83 -4.88 -9.69
N GLY A 109 -5.32 -6.10 -9.57
CA GLY A 109 -6.54 -6.41 -8.82
C GLY A 109 -6.27 -7.08 -7.47
N LYS A 110 -5.08 -7.67 -7.31
CA LYS A 110 -4.66 -8.41 -6.12
C LYS A 110 -3.13 -8.44 -6.00
N ALA A 111 -2.62 -8.75 -4.82
CA ALA A 111 -1.19 -8.77 -4.53
C ALA A 111 -0.41 -9.74 -5.42
N SER A 112 -0.99 -10.90 -5.77
CA SER A 112 -0.32 -11.87 -6.63
C SER A 112 -0.07 -11.38 -8.07
N ASP A 113 -0.74 -10.32 -8.52
CA ASP A 113 -0.49 -9.73 -9.84
C ASP A 113 0.91 -9.06 -9.90
N LEU A 114 1.53 -8.79 -8.74
CA LEU A 114 2.92 -8.38 -8.64
C LEU A 114 3.93 -9.44 -9.12
N ASN A 115 3.49 -10.66 -9.34
CA ASN A 115 4.34 -11.74 -9.86
C ASN A 115 4.37 -11.80 -11.39
N GLU A 116 3.63 -10.90 -12.06
CA GLU A 116 3.51 -10.84 -13.51
C GLU A 116 3.93 -9.48 -14.08
N LEU A 117 4.84 -8.79 -13.42
CA LEU A 117 5.35 -7.50 -13.88
C LEU A 117 6.31 -7.71 -15.06
N TRP A 118 6.27 -6.78 -16.01
CA TRP A 118 7.21 -6.81 -17.14
C TRP A 118 7.33 -5.45 -17.80
N PHE A 119 8.42 -5.25 -18.51
CA PHE A 119 8.55 -4.23 -19.54
C PHE A 119 9.16 -4.85 -20.79
N ALA A 120 9.05 -4.19 -21.92
CA ALA A 120 9.63 -4.65 -23.17
C ALA A 120 10.46 -3.54 -23.84
N LEU A 121 11.58 -3.93 -24.41
CA LEU A 121 12.42 -3.07 -25.25
C LEU A 121 12.44 -3.63 -26.66
N GLU A 122 12.51 -2.76 -27.67
CA GLU A 122 12.66 -3.17 -29.07
C GLU A 122 13.96 -3.97 -29.23
N GLU A 123 13.92 -5.04 -30.02
CA GLU A 123 15.07 -5.91 -30.24
C GLU A 123 16.28 -5.10 -30.74
N GLY A 124 17.46 -5.37 -30.15
CA GLY A 124 18.67 -4.62 -30.40
C GLY A 124 18.88 -3.39 -29.49
N VAL A 125 17.88 -2.97 -28.72
CA VAL A 125 18.05 -1.92 -27.70
C VAL A 125 18.75 -2.52 -26.49
N VAL A 126 19.84 -1.89 -26.05
CA VAL A 126 20.58 -2.30 -24.85
C VAL A 126 19.72 -2.03 -23.62
N PRO A 127 19.39 -3.05 -22.80
CA PRO A 127 18.64 -2.85 -21.58
C PRO A 127 19.46 -2.10 -20.52
N PRO A 128 18.82 -1.39 -19.59
CA PRO A 128 19.52 -0.89 -18.40
C PRO A 128 20.08 -2.09 -17.61
N SER A 129 21.19 -1.96 -16.91
CA SER A 129 21.76 -3.04 -16.11
C SER A 129 20.88 -3.40 -14.93
N TRP A 130 20.20 -2.40 -14.36
CA TRP A 130 19.37 -2.54 -13.15
C TRP A 130 18.06 -1.79 -13.32
N VAL A 131 17.03 -2.36 -12.72
CA VAL A 131 15.72 -1.73 -12.58
C VAL A 131 15.22 -1.84 -11.15
N TYR A 132 14.27 -1.00 -10.79
CA TYR A 132 13.50 -1.10 -9.56
C TYR A 132 12.04 -0.78 -9.84
N ILE A 133 11.16 -1.16 -8.92
CA ILE A 133 9.75 -0.76 -8.94
C ILE A 133 9.46 0.19 -7.78
N GLU A 134 8.44 1.01 -7.99
CA GLU A 134 7.82 1.82 -6.95
C GLU A 134 6.32 1.52 -6.95
N LEU A 135 5.83 1.01 -5.82
CA LEU A 135 4.40 0.89 -5.56
C LEU A 135 3.93 2.21 -4.95
N THR A 136 2.93 2.84 -5.53
CA THR A 136 2.33 4.07 -4.97
C THR A 136 0.90 3.79 -4.57
N ASP A 137 0.58 3.87 -3.27
CA ASP A 137 -0.80 3.93 -2.80
C ASP A 137 -1.36 5.32 -3.15
N ARG A 138 -2.34 5.36 -4.04
CA ARG A 138 -2.91 6.60 -4.56
C ARG A 138 -3.88 7.28 -3.60
N THR A 139 -4.24 6.63 -2.50
CA THR A 139 -5.14 7.21 -1.49
C THR A 139 -4.42 8.19 -0.58
N ASP A 140 -3.16 7.96 -0.28
CA ASP A 140 -2.33 8.77 0.63
C ASP A 140 -0.96 9.14 0.06
N SER A 141 -0.64 8.69 -1.17
CA SER A 141 0.63 8.89 -1.85
C SER A 141 1.82 8.19 -1.18
N THR A 142 1.56 7.19 -0.33
CA THR A 142 2.62 6.37 0.26
C THR A 142 3.31 5.55 -0.82
N LYS A 143 4.64 5.48 -0.74
CA LYS A 143 5.50 4.82 -1.73
C LYS A 143 6.34 3.73 -1.10
N TYR A 144 6.42 2.60 -1.79
CA TYR A 144 7.24 1.45 -1.42
C TYR A 144 8.20 1.16 -2.56
N LYS A 145 9.48 1.40 -2.36
CA LYS A 145 10.52 1.24 -3.38
C LYS A 145 11.23 -0.09 -3.20
N SER A 146 11.36 -0.87 -4.28
CA SER A 146 12.08 -2.14 -4.26
C SER A 146 13.61 -1.98 -4.20
N ASN A 147 14.30 -3.11 -4.01
CA ASN A 147 15.71 -3.24 -4.38
C ASN A 147 15.91 -3.02 -5.88
N LEU A 148 17.17 -2.82 -6.27
CA LEU A 148 17.60 -2.94 -7.66
C LEU A 148 17.64 -4.43 -8.05
N ALA A 149 17.06 -4.77 -9.20
CA ALA A 149 17.09 -6.09 -9.80
C ALA A 149 17.79 -6.04 -11.16
N GLU A 150 18.58 -7.06 -11.47
CA GLU A 150 19.29 -7.16 -12.76
C GLU A 150 18.32 -7.37 -13.92
N THR A 151 18.76 -7.03 -15.14
CA THR A 151 18.04 -7.29 -16.39
C THR A 151 18.67 -8.43 -17.19
N SER A 152 19.76 -9.01 -16.69
CA SER A 152 20.43 -10.20 -17.25
C SER A 152 20.46 -11.32 -16.22
N LEU A 153 20.25 -12.56 -16.64
CA LEU A 153 20.42 -13.77 -15.84
C LEU A 153 21.87 -14.23 -15.92
#